data_018511614eff5c39fb8dd567ee49bac4
#
_entry.id   018511614eff5c39fb8dd567ee49bac4
#
_cell.length_a   1.000
_cell.length_b   1.000
_cell.length_c   1.000
_cell.angle_alpha   90.00
_cell.angle_beta   90.00
_cell.angle_gamma   90.00
#
_symmetry.space_group_name_H-M   'P 1'
#
loop_
_entity.id
_entity.type
_entity.pdbx_description
1 polymer ?
#
loop_
_entity_poly.entity_id
_entity_poly.type
_entity_poly.pdbx_seq_one_letter_code
_entity_poly.pdbx_strand_id
1 'polypeptide(L)'
;MNRSKYIDNIQLSENNNKLHAHIVGWYTGGKIDDHQFYVVVDGREAESHFERVDRFDIASQNNMSSGKRIGFNLVSDIDGYEAIETLQLRVRNAGKDELLLEMNKRNIKNIVAQTAIEYNIDEAILINSEGKEARLKV
;
A
#
# COMPACT_ATOMS: atom_id res chain seq x y z
N MET A 1 22.17 -9.00 5.60
CA MET A 1 21.59 -9.46 4.33
C MET A 1 20.70 -8.36 3.77
N ASN A 2 20.93 -8.02 2.54
CA ASN A 2 20.15 -6.96 1.88
C ASN A 2 18.83 -7.51 1.36
N ARG A 3 17.79 -6.74 1.54
CA ARG A 3 16.48 -7.06 0.94
C ARG A 3 16.34 -6.30 -0.35
N SER A 4 15.60 -6.87 -1.29
CA SER A 4 15.28 -6.19 -2.55
C SER A 4 13.89 -5.56 -2.53
N LYS A 5 13.08 -5.87 -1.51
CA LYS A 5 11.72 -5.37 -1.43
C LYS A 5 11.20 -5.44 -0.01
N TYR A 6 10.26 -4.56 0.32
CA TYR A 6 9.58 -4.58 1.61
C TYR A 6 8.33 -3.73 1.54
N ILE A 7 7.29 -4.19 2.21
CA ILE A 7 6.04 -3.42 2.33
C ILE A 7 6.03 -2.78 3.71
N ASP A 8 6.08 -1.46 3.75
CA ASP A 8 6.10 -0.71 5.01
C ASP A 8 4.74 -0.58 5.63
N ASN A 9 3.71 -0.34 4.80
CA ASN A 9 2.39 -0.10 5.33
C ASN A 9 1.33 -0.40 4.28
N ILE A 10 0.21 -0.94 4.75
CA ILE A 10 -0.96 -1.21 3.93
C ILE A 10 -2.15 -0.63 4.64
N GLN A 11 -2.90 0.22 3.94
CA GLN A 11 -4.16 0.75 4.45
C GLN A 11 -5.26 0.38 3.46
N LEU A 12 -6.31 -0.24 3.97
CA LEU A 12 -7.45 -0.66 3.18
C LEU A 12 -8.70 -0.11 3.83
N SER A 13 -9.49 0.61 3.07
CA SER A 13 -10.77 1.11 3.56
C SER A 13 -11.87 0.77 2.58
N GLU A 14 -13.09 0.62 3.09
CA GLU A 14 -14.22 0.21 2.28
C GLU A 14 -15.32 1.26 2.40
N ASN A 15 -15.93 1.60 1.27
CA ASN A 15 -17.03 2.55 1.23
C ASN A 15 -17.91 2.19 0.03
N ASN A 16 -19.17 1.91 0.28
CA ASN A 16 -20.14 1.59 -0.77
C ASN A 16 -19.67 0.42 -1.65
N ASN A 17 -19.16 -0.63 -1.01
CA ASN A 17 -18.66 -1.84 -1.67
C ASN A 17 -17.47 -1.55 -2.60
N LYS A 18 -16.78 -0.44 -2.35
CA LYS A 18 -15.55 -0.11 -3.07
C LYS A 18 -14.40 -0.18 -2.09
N LEU A 19 -13.32 -0.87 -2.48
CA LEU A 19 -12.12 -0.98 -1.65
C LEU A 19 -11.11 0.06 -2.12
N HIS A 20 -10.67 0.90 -1.20
CA HIS A 20 -9.60 1.85 -1.46
C HIS A 20 -8.32 1.31 -0.82
N ALA A 21 -7.30 1.09 -1.63
CA ALA A 21 -6.04 0.52 -1.17
C ALA A 21 -4.92 1.55 -1.29
N HIS A 22 -4.12 1.65 -0.23
CA HIS A 22 -2.93 2.50 -0.22
C HIS A 22 -1.78 1.65 0.34
N ILE A 23 -0.79 1.41 -0.49
CA ILE A 23 0.32 0.53 -0.15
C ILE A 23 1.64 1.27 -0.34
N VAL A 24 2.47 1.24 0.69
CA VAL A 24 3.74 1.95 0.71
C VAL A 24 4.86 0.94 0.98
N GLY A 25 5.96 1.06 0.22
CA GLY A 25 7.07 0.17 0.41
C GLY A 25 8.27 0.60 -0.42
N TRP A 26 9.19 -0.32 -0.65
CA TRP A 26 10.34 -0.07 -1.50
C TRP A 26 10.72 -1.33 -2.26
N TYR A 27 11.39 -1.13 -3.40
CA TYR A 27 11.77 -2.21 -4.29
C TYR A 27 12.99 -1.76 -5.10
N THR A 28 14.02 -2.60 -5.12
CA THR A 28 15.30 -2.26 -5.76
C THR A 28 15.68 -3.17 -6.91
N GLY A 29 14.83 -4.11 -7.31
CA GLY A 29 15.14 -5.03 -8.39
C GLY A 29 15.30 -4.33 -9.73
N GLY A 30 16.31 -4.69 -10.51
CA GLY A 30 16.49 -4.12 -11.84
C GLY A 30 16.69 -2.62 -11.85
N LYS A 31 16.21 -1.97 -12.91
CA LYS A 31 16.32 -0.52 -13.07
C LYS A 31 15.03 0.16 -12.65
N ILE A 32 15.16 1.22 -11.89
CA ILE A 32 13.99 1.94 -11.36
C ILE A 32 13.05 2.40 -12.46
N ASP A 33 13.57 2.88 -13.56
CA ASP A 33 12.75 3.37 -14.66
C ASP A 33 11.94 2.28 -15.35
N ASP A 34 12.32 1.02 -15.15
CA ASP A 34 11.60 -0.11 -15.72
C ASP A 34 10.47 -0.62 -14.83
N HIS A 35 10.33 -0.09 -13.62
CA HIS A 35 9.36 -0.60 -12.65
C HIS A 35 7.97 -0.08 -12.94
N GLN A 36 7.01 -0.99 -13.01
CA GLN A 36 5.61 -0.65 -13.11
C GLN A 36 4.85 -1.47 -12.07
N PHE A 37 4.38 -0.81 -11.02
CA PHE A 37 3.62 -1.45 -9.96
C PHE A 37 2.15 -1.50 -10.34
N TYR A 38 1.50 -2.59 -10.01
CA TYR A 38 0.08 -2.73 -10.32
C TYR A 38 -0.57 -3.73 -9.38
N VAL A 39 -1.89 -3.68 -9.33
CA VAL A 39 -2.71 -4.51 -8.45
C VAL A 39 -3.50 -5.49 -9.30
N VAL A 40 -3.57 -6.74 -8.83
CA VAL A 40 -4.37 -7.77 -9.48
C VAL A 40 -5.41 -8.26 -8.47
N VAL A 41 -6.67 -8.25 -8.87
CA VAL A 41 -7.79 -8.67 -8.03
C VAL A 41 -8.47 -9.85 -8.71
N ASP A 42 -8.43 -11.00 -8.04
CA ASP A 42 -9.07 -12.22 -8.57
C ASP A 42 -8.63 -12.52 -10.00
N GLY A 43 -7.33 -12.34 -10.26
CA GLY A 43 -6.76 -12.64 -11.57
C GLY A 43 -6.90 -11.54 -12.60
N ARG A 44 -7.47 -10.40 -12.25
CA ARG A 44 -7.64 -9.28 -13.18
C ARG A 44 -6.87 -8.06 -12.69
N GLU A 45 -6.21 -7.39 -13.61
CA GLU A 45 -5.50 -6.18 -13.27
C GLU A 45 -6.52 -5.07 -12.96
N ALA A 46 -6.33 -4.43 -11.80
CA ALA A 46 -7.19 -3.32 -11.39
C ALA A 46 -6.49 -2.01 -11.70
N GLU A 47 -7.29 -0.97 -11.88
CA GLU A 47 -6.74 0.36 -12.09
C GLU A 47 -6.00 0.81 -10.84
N SER A 48 -4.78 1.32 -11.03
CA SER A 48 -3.97 1.78 -9.91
C SER A 48 -3.03 2.88 -10.38
N HIS A 49 -2.57 3.67 -9.41
CA HIS A 49 -1.61 4.72 -9.66
C HIS A 49 -0.48 4.57 -8.65
N PHE A 50 0.75 4.78 -9.11
CA PHE A 50 1.88 4.74 -8.19
C PHE A 50 2.82 5.87 -8.50
N GLU A 51 3.62 6.24 -7.48
CA GLU A 51 4.73 7.16 -7.66
C GLU A 51 5.94 6.61 -6.92
N ARG A 52 7.11 6.96 -7.42
CA ARG A 52 8.36 6.57 -6.78
C ARG A 52 8.76 7.66 -5.80
N VAL A 53 9.30 7.24 -4.67
CA VAL A 53 9.72 8.18 -3.62
C VAL A 53 11.13 7.83 -3.18
N ASP A 54 11.84 8.83 -2.66
CA ASP A 54 13.20 8.63 -2.17
C ASP A 54 13.19 7.92 -0.83
N ARG A 55 14.13 6.99 -0.66
CA ARG A 55 14.28 6.24 0.60
C ARG A 55 15.76 6.14 0.95
N PHE A 56 16.34 7.26 1.32
CA PHE A 56 17.76 7.31 1.68
C PHE A 56 18.06 6.46 2.91
N ASP A 57 17.12 6.31 3.81
CA ASP A 57 17.28 5.46 4.99
C ASP A 57 17.53 4.00 4.57
N ILE A 58 16.77 3.50 3.63
CA ILE A 58 16.92 2.13 3.17
C ILE A 58 18.20 1.96 2.36
N ALA A 59 18.51 2.93 1.52
CA ALA A 59 19.72 2.88 0.71
C ALA A 59 20.96 2.78 1.58
N SER A 60 21.01 3.56 2.65
CA SER A 60 22.14 3.55 3.57
C SER A 60 22.31 2.20 4.25
N GLN A 61 21.20 1.58 4.68
CA GLN A 61 21.24 0.29 5.33
C GLN A 61 21.70 -0.84 4.40
N ASN A 62 21.53 -0.67 3.11
CA ASN A 62 21.84 -1.71 2.13
C ASN A 62 23.07 -1.39 1.31
N ASN A 63 23.89 -0.43 1.77
CA ASN A 63 25.13 -0.06 1.10
C ASN A 63 24.91 0.41 -0.34
N MET A 64 23.80 1.06 -0.58
CA MET A 64 23.51 1.61 -1.89
C MET A 64 24.05 3.02 -1.99
N SER A 65 24.55 3.38 -3.16
CA SER A 65 25.10 4.72 -3.37
C SER A 65 24.04 5.79 -3.48
N SER A 66 22.78 5.39 -3.74
CA SER A 66 21.69 6.33 -3.91
C SER A 66 20.40 5.71 -3.43
N GLY A 67 19.63 6.48 -2.67
CA GLY A 67 18.31 6.05 -2.23
C GLY A 67 17.19 6.62 -3.08
N LYS A 68 17.53 7.20 -4.22
CA LYS A 68 16.55 7.90 -5.03
C LYS A 68 15.53 6.93 -5.59
N ARG A 69 14.28 7.21 -5.29
CA ARG A 69 13.12 6.62 -5.96
C ARG A 69 13.02 5.10 -5.83
N ILE A 70 13.63 4.51 -4.80
CA ILE A 70 13.45 3.08 -4.56
C ILE A 70 12.15 2.81 -3.79
N GLY A 71 11.61 3.82 -3.11
CA GLY A 71 10.32 3.70 -2.46
C GLY A 71 9.18 3.85 -3.46
N PHE A 72 7.99 3.43 -3.06
CA PHE A 72 6.81 3.62 -3.90
C PHE A 72 5.58 3.85 -3.01
N ASN A 73 4.66 4.65 -3.53
CA ASN A 73 3.31 4.81 -3.01
C ASN A 73 2.35 4.37 -4.09
N LEU A 74 1.47 3.44 -3.76
CA LEU A 74 0.49 2.96 -4.73
C LEU A 74 -0.91 3.13 -4.16
N VAL A 75 -1.83 3.64 -4.98
CA VAL A 75 -3.25 3.73 -4.63
C VAL A 75 -4.07 3.03 -5.69
N SER A 76 -5.15 2.40 -5.27
CA SER A 76 -6.05 1.71 -6.17
C SER A 76 -7.44 1.72 -5.60
N ASP A 77 -8.43 1.99 -6.44
CA ASP A 77 -9.85 1.91 -6.08
C ASP A 77 -10.45 0.71 -6.81
N ILE A 78 -11.04 -0.19 -6.05
CA ILE A 78 -11.49 -1.48 -6.57
C ILE A 78 -12.95 -1.67 -6.25
N ASP A 79 -13.77 -1.88 -7.27
CA ASP A 79 -15.19 -2.14 -7.08
C ASP A 79 -15.42 -3.57 -6.63
N GLY A 80 -16.55 -3.81 -5.96
CA GLY A 80 -16.96 -5.16 -5.61
C GLY A 80 -16.23 -5.73 -4.41
N TYR A 81 -16.00 -4.94 -3.40
CA TYR A 81 -15.25 -5.35 -2.20
C TYR A 81 -15.71 -6.68 -1.64
N GLU A 82 -17.04 -6.89 -1.53
CA GLU A 82 -17.56 -8.11 -0.90
C GLU A 82 -17.25 -9.37 -1.69
N ALA A 83 -16.99 -9.23 -2.98
CA ALA A 83 -16.70 -10.38 -3.83
C ALA A 83 -15.21 -10.69 -3.97
N ILE A 84 -14.33 -9.84 -3.44
CA ILE A 84 -12.89 -10.02 -3.62
C ILE A 84 -12.39 -11.21 -2.82
N GLU A 85 -11.75 -12.16 -3.50
CA GLU A 85 -11.14 -13.32 -2.85
C GLU A 85 -9.65 -13.17 -2.68
N THR A 86 -8.97 -12.56 -3.65
CA THR A 86 -7.51 -12.35 -3.58
C THR A 86 -7.14 -10.99 -4.12
N LEU A 87 -6.12 -10.39 -3.53
CA LEU A 87 -5.55 -9.15 -4.00
C LEU A 87 -4.03 -9.30 -4.00
N GLN A 88 -3.41 -8.97 -5.13
CA GLN A 88 -1.97 -9.05 -5.27
C GLN A 88 -1.40 -7.68 -5.64
N LEU A 89 -0.24 -7.36 -5.09
CA LEU A 89 0.59 -6.26 -5.57
C LEU A 89 1.76 -6.87 -6.32
N ARG A 90 1.93 -6.45 -7.56
CA ARG A 90 2.97 -6.98 -8.43
C ARG A 90 3.77 -5.85 -9.04
N VAL A 91 4.95 -6.18 -9.56
CA VAL A 91 5.76 -5.22 -10.29
C VAL A 91 6.25 -5.84 -11.59
N ARG A 92 6.11 -5.10 -12.68
CA ARG A 92 6.74 -5.43 -13.94
C ARG A 92 8.10 -4.77 -13.97
N ASN A 93 9.10 -5.51 -14.38
CA ASN A 93 10.48 -5.06 -14.36
C ASN A 93 11.20 -5.60 -15.60
N ALA A 94 11.21 -4.81 -16.66
CA ALA A 94 11.92 -5.15 -17.92
C ALA A 94 11.52 -6.53 -18.44
N GLY A 95 10.22 -6.78 -18.58
CA GLY A 95 9.72 -8.03 -19.13
C GLY A 95 9.56 -9.15 -18.12
N LYS A 96 9.97 -8.92 -16.88
CA LYS A 96 9.75 -9.87 -15.78
C LYS A 96 8.62 -9.35 -14.92
N ASP A 97 7.97 -10.28 -14.19
CA ASP A 97 6.85 -9.94 -13.33
C ASP A 97 7.09 -10.58 -11.97
N GLU A 98 7.04 -9.79 -10.92
CA GLU A 98 7.32 -10.27 -9.59
C GLU A 98 6.16 -9.98 -8.66
N LEU A 99 5.80 -10.97 -7.84
CA LEU A 99 4.79 -10.82 -6.80
C LEU A 99 5.43 -10.19 -5.58
N LEU A 100 4.88 -9.08 -5.12
CA LEU A 100 5.38 -8.39 -3.93
C LEU A 100 4.55 -8.69 -2.70
N LEU A 101 3.25 -8.88 -2.88
CA LEU A 101 2.33 -9.06 -1.76
C LEU A 101 1.10 -9.79 -2.25
N GLU A 102 0.60 -10.72 -1.44
CA GLU A 102 -0.65 -11.40 -1.74
C GLU A 102 -1.50 -11.46 -0.48
N MET A 103 -2.78 -11.13 -0.61
CA MET A 103 -3.73 -11.15 0.50
C MET A 103 -4.96 -11.93 0.08
N ASN A 104 -5.44 -12.80 0.97
CA ASN A 104 -6.72 -13.47 0.76
C ASN A 104 -7.84 -12.63 1.38
N LYS A 105 -9.09 -13.08 1.22
CA LYS A 105 -10.25 -12.34 1.73
C LYS A 105 -10.14 -12.05 3.22
N ARG A 106 -9.68 -13.03 4.00
CA ARG A 106 -9.56 -12.87 5.44
C ARG A 106 -8.55 -11.78 5.79
N ASN A 107 -7.40 -11.78 5.13
CA ASN A 107 -6.38 -10.75 5.35
C ASN A 107 -6.94 -9.37 5.01
N ILE A 108 -7.63 -9.27 3.89
CA ILE A 108 -8.20 -8.01 3.43
C ILE A 108 -9.17 -7.46 4.46
N LYS A 109 -10.10 -8.29 4.94
CA LYS A 109 -11.08 -7.85 5.92
C LYS A 109 -10.44 -7.45 7.24
N ASN A 110 -9.40 -8.16 7.66
CA ASN A 110 -8.69 -7.82 8.88
C ASN A 110 -8.00 -6.46 8.77
N ILE A 111 -7.38 -6.18 7.63
CA ILE A 111 -6.71 -4.90 7.42
C ILE A 111 -7.71 -3.77 7.32
N VAL A 112 -8.85 -3.99 6.67
CA VAL A 112 -9.91 -2.99 6.60
C VAL A 112 -10.38 -2.62 8.01
N ALA A 113 -10.60 -3.61 8.85
CA ALA A 113 -11.03 -3.37 10.23
C ALA A 113 -9.97 -2.61 11.01
N GLN A 114 -8.72 -2.97 10.88
CA GLN A 114 -7.63 -2.32 11.59
C GLN A 114 -7.45 -0.88 11.13
N THR A 115 -7.51 -0.65 9.83
CA THR A 115 -7.40 0.70 9.27
C THR A 115 -8.50 1.60 9.80
N ALA A 116 -9.72 1.09 9.89
CA ALA A 116 -10.86 1.87 10.40
C ALA A 116 -10.64 2.27 11.86
N ILE A 117 -10.09 1.38 12.66
CA ILE A 117 -9.82 1.68 14.06
C ILE A 117 -8.77 2.78 14.19
N GLU A 118 -7.69 2.67 13.42
CA GLU A 118 -6.63 3.68 13.45
C GLU A 118 -7.13 5.04 13.01
N TYR A 119 -7.95 5.08 11.97
CA TYR A 119 -8.51 6.32 11.49
C TYR A 119 -9.40 6.98 12.53
N ASN A 120 -10.23 6.21 13.19
CA ASN A 120 -11.13 6.76 14.23
C ASN A 120 -10.35 7.29 15.42
N ILE A 121 -9.27 6.63 15.80
CA ILE A 121 -8.43 7.10 16.90
C ILE A 121 -7.78 8.42 16.52
N ASP A 122 -7.28 8.53 15.29
CA ASP A 122 -6.65 9.77 14.82
C ASP A 122 -7.64 10.91 14.81
N GLU A 123 -8.87 10.68 14.37
CA GLU A 123 -9.89 11.72 14.40
C GLU A 123 -10.21 12.16 15.82
N ALA A 124 -10.29 11.22 16.75
CA ALA A 124 -10.56 11.54 18.14
C ALA A 124 -9.45 12.42 18.72
N ILE A 125 -8.22 12.11 18.44
CA ILE A 125 -7.08 12.89 18.89
C ILE A 125 -7.13 14.30 18.32
N LEU A 126 -7.43 14.41 17.04
CA LEU A 126 -7.51 15.71 16.39
C LEU A 126 -8.57 16.60 17.04
N ILE A 127 -9.75 16.06 17.31
CA ILE A 127 -10.83 16.81 17.94
C ILE A 127 -10.38 17.31 19.31
N ASN A 128 -9.76 16.46 20.10
CA ASN A 128 -9.30 16.84 21.44
C ASN A 128 -8.23 17.92 21.38
N SER A 129 -7.33 17.85 20.42
CA SER A 129 -6.26 18.82 20.32
C SER A 129 -6.78 20.20 19.92
N GLU A 130 -7.93 20.27 19.30
CA GLU A 130 -8.57 21.55 18.97
C GLU A 130 -9.35 22.14 20.13
N GLY A 131 -9.41 21.45 21.25
CA GLY A 131 -10.10 21.96 22.42
C GLY A 131 -11.61 21.92 22.32
N LYS A 132 -12.12 21.18 21.39
CA LYS A 132 -13.55 21.03 21.22
C LYS A 132 -14.06 19.88 22.04
N GLU A 133 -15.38 19.77 22.15
CA GLU A 133 -15.95 18.62 22.81
C GLU A 133 -15.44 17.38 22.15
N ALA A 134 -14.93 16.47 22.95
CA ALA A 134 -14.44 15.22 22.46
C ALA A 134 -15.60 14.46 21.83
N ARG A 135 -15.48 14.18 20.55
CA ARG A 135 -16.53 13.52 19.83
C ARG A 135 -15.92 12.75 18.69
N LEU A 136 -16.20 11.49 18.66
CA LEU A 136 -15.71 10.65 17.58
C LEU A 136 -16.58 10.87 16.36
N LYS A 137 -15.92 11.04 15.24
CA LYS A 137 -16.57 11.00 13.96
C LYS A 137 -16.32 9.63 13.39
N VAL A 138 -17.30 8.86 13.43
CA VAL A 138 -17.15 7.45 13.12
C VAL A 138 -17.79 7.15 11.81
#